data_e4840be6520632c8d110ef085244e166
#
_entry.id   e4840be6520632c8d110ef085244e166
#
_cell.length_a   1.000
_cell.length_b   1.000
_cell.length_c   1.000
_cell.angle_alpha   90.00
_cell.angle_beta   90.00
_cell.angle_gamma   90.00
#
_symmetry.space_group_name_H-M   'P 1'
#
loop_
_entity.id
_entity.type
_entity.pdbx_description
1 polymer ?
#
loop_
_entity_poly.entity_id
_entity_poly.type
_entity_poly.pdbx_seq_one_letter_code
_entity_poly.pdbx_strand_id
1 'polypeptide(L)'
;MNIRADYREKPSGLIALLQRDGIPVQTQSIAHGDYIINDRVTVERKTARDFLVSILDGRLFNQVSNLKKRCANPILVIEGNPFHTDLDFDSHAVRGALVSVQVMWYVPALFSRSMEETKDIFLMIGKQDDHDMDVIPLRGGYRPKRLKSRQLFILQGLPRVGPTVAKRLLRHFNSVSRVINAGVEELMEVEGIGSETAQSIRQVLD
;
A
#
# COMPACT_ATOMS: atom_id res chain seq x y z
N MET A 1 1.06 16.51 1.30
CA MET A 1 2.25 15.67 1.13
C MET A 1 3.45 16.34 1.81
N ASN A 2 4.22 15.62 2.60
CA ASN A 2 5.44 16.08 3.26
C ASN A 2 6.63 15.20 2.82
N ILE A 3 7.76 15.80 2.44
CA ILE A 3 8.98 15.06 2.07
C ILE A 3 10.12 15.54 2.97
N ARG A 4 10.78 14.58 3.64
CA ARG A 4 12.06 14.80 4.30
C ARG A 4 13.17 14.18 3.45
N ALA A 5 14.26 14.89 3.23
CA ALA A 5 15.39 14.44 2.44
C ALA A 5 16.68 14.48 3.26
N ASP A 6 17.53 13.49 3.08
CA ASP A 6 18.87 13.52 3.66
C ASP A 6 19.70 14.66 3.01
N TYR A 7 20.50 15.35 3.82
CA TYR A 7 21.34 16.46 3.32
C TYR A 7 22.37 15.99 2.29
N ARG A 8 22.74 14.71 2.30
CA ARG A 8 23.67 14.09 1.34
C ARG A 8 23.10 14.03 -0.08
N GLU A 9 21.77 14.14 -0.21
CA GLU A 9 21.08 14.18 -1.50
C GLU A 9 21.04 15.57 -2.16
N LYS A 10 21.54 16.63 -1.49
CA LYS A 10 21.62 17.98 -2.10
C LYS A 10 22.35 18.01 -3.45
N PRO A 11 23.51 17.33 -3.61
CA PRO A 11 24.23 17.33 -4.89
C PRO A 11 23.49 16.61 -6.03
N SER A 12 22.50 15.75 -5.74
CA SER A 12 21.77 15.02 -6.77
C SER A 12 20.90 15.94 -7.65
N GLY A 13 20.48 17.10 -7.13
CA GLY A 13 19.57 18.02 -7.81
C GLY A 13 18.09 17.72 -7.61
N LEU A 14 17.71 16.55 -7.12
CA LEU A 14 16.30 16.15 -6.94
C LEU A 14 15.58 17.02 -5.92
N ILE A 15 16.26 17.40 -4.83
CA ILE A 15 15.70 18.33 -3.82
C ILE A 15 15.34 19.67 -4.46
N ALA A 16 16.25 20.24 -5.27
CA ALA A 16 16.01 21.50 -5.97
C ALA A 16 14.87 21.40 -6.99
N LEU A 17 14.76 20.26 -7.68
CA LEU A 17 13.68 19.98 -8.63
C LEU A 17 12.32 19.93 -7.91
N LEU A 18 12.21 19.22 -6.79
CA LEU A 18 11.01 19.14 -5.97
C LEU A 18 10.58 20.54 -5.48
N GLN A 19 11.52 21.31 -4.94
CA GLN A 19 11.26 22.66 -4.42
C GLN A 19 10.83 23.64 -5.52
N ARG A 20 11.46 23.57 -6.71
CA ARG A 20 11.07 24.36 -7.88
C ARG A 20 9.60 24.12 -8.27
N ASP A 21 9.14 22.89 -8.17
CA ASP A 21 7.77 22.50 -8.50
C ASP A 21 6.79 22.72 -7.31
N GLY A 22 7.20 23.50 -6.29
CA GLY A 22 6.35 23.92 -5.17
C GLY A 22 6.13 22.83 -4.10
N ILE A 23 6.92 21.75 -4.11
CA ILE A 23 6.79 20.67 -3.15
C ILE A 23 7.66 20.98 -1.92
N PRO A 24 7.08 21.02 -0.71
CA PRO A 24 7.84 21.30 0.50
C PRO A 24 8.77 20.12 0.81
N VAL A 25 10.08 20.38 0.84
CA VAL A 25 11.10 19.40 1.22
C VAL A 25 11.88 19.93 2.40
N GLN A 26 11.86 19.20 3.49
CA GLN A 26 12.68 19.48 4.67
C GLN A 26 13.99 18.69 4.60
N THR A 27 15.12 19.38 4.60
CA THR A 27 16.43 18.73 4.57
C THR A 27 16.93 18.49 6.00
N GLN A 28 17.30 17.25 6.31
CA GLN A 28 17.81 16.85 7.63
C GLN A 28 18.77 15.66 7.50
N SER A 29 19.34 15.19 8.61
CA SER A 29 20.05 13.92 8.65
C SER A 29 19.03 12.78 8.77
N ILE A 30 19.08 11.80 7.87
CA ILE A 30 18.26 10.59 7.88
C ILE A 30 19.17 9.40 8.19
N ALA A 31 18.86 8.65 9.23
CA ALA A 31 19.71 7.53 9.66
C ALA A 31 19.71 6.36 8.65
N HIS A 32 18.60 6.14 7.96
CA HIS A 32 18.42 5.06 6.98
C HIS A 32 17.55 5.55 5.82
N GLY A 33 18.01 5.32 4.58
CA GLY A 33 17.41 5.83 3.37
C GLY A 33 17.78 7.29 3.07
N ASP A 34 17.31 7.76 1.94
CA ASP A 34 17.64 9.09 1.42
C ASP A 34 16.46 10.07 1.52
N TYR A 35 15.24 9.56 1.43
CA TYR A 35 14.01 10.34 1.54
C TYR A 35 12.97 9.64 2.40
N ILE A 36 12.13 10.43 3.08
CA ILE A 36 10.94 9.94 3.79
C ILE A 36 9.73 10.73 3.29
N ILE A 37 8.73 10.02 2.78
CA ILE A 37 7.50 10.59 2.23
C ILE A 37 6.36 10.34 3.22
N ASN A 38 5.67 11.43 3.62
CA ASN A 38 4.53 11.44 4.56
C ASN A 38 4.82 10.71 5.88
N ASP A 39 6.07 10.74 6.37
CA ASP A 39 6.53 10.05 7.58
C ASP A 39 6.33 8.51 7.55
N ARG A 40 6.02 7.95 6.41
CA ARG A 40 5.60 6.56 6.27
C ARG A 40 6.45 5.73 5.33
N VAL A 41 6.79 6.25 4.16
CA VAL A 41 7.56 5.53 3.14
C VAL A 41 8.99 6.01 3.14
N THR A 42 9.93 5.12 3.37
CA THR A 42 11.37 5.43 3.30
C THR A 42 11.91 5.00 1.94
N VAL A 43 12.52 5.93 1.23
CA VAL A 43 13.10 5.71 -0.10
C VAL A 43 14.62 5.71 0.00
N GLU A 44 15.24 4.66 -0.51
CA GLU A 44 16.66 4.64 -0.91
C GLU A 44 16.72 4.92 -2.40
N ARG A 45 17.35 6.02 -2.81
CA ARG A 45 17.55 6.37 -4.22
C ARG A 45 18.93 5.95 -4.65
N LYS A 46 19.04 5.36 -5.83
CA LYS A 46 20.32 4.92 -6.35
C LYS A 46 20.36 5.11 -7.87
N THR A 47 21.41 5.73 -8.39
CA THR A 47 21.59 5.71 -9.85
C THR A 47 21.85 4.29 -10.32
N ALA A 48 21.53 3.98 -11.58
CA ALA A 48 21.81 2.67 -12.17
C ALA A 48 23.29 2.27 -11.99
N ARG A 49 24.20 3.24 -12.16
CA ARG A 49 25.64 3.04 -11.97
C ARG A 49 25.97 2.71 -10.51
N ASP A 50 25.47 3.48 -9.55
CA ASP A 50 25.71 3.24 -8.12
C ASP A 50 25.11 1.93 -7.64
N PHE A 51 23.98 1.51 -8.25
CA PHE A 51 23.39 0.20 -8.00
C PHE A 51 24.36 -0.92 -8.42
N LEU A 52 24.95 -0.86 -9.62
CA LEU A 52 25.95 -1.83 -10.09
C LEU A 52 27.20 -1.83 -9.21
N VAL A 53 27.74 -0.68 -8.89
CA VAL A 53 28.90 -0.56 -8.00
C VAL A 53 28.59 -1.16 -6.63
N SER A 54 27.38 -0.94 -6.11
CA SER A 54 27.00 -1.50 -4.81
C SER A 54 26.85 -3.03 -4.82
N ILE A 55 26.56 -3.63 -5.98
CA ILE A 55 26.58 -5.10 -6.15
C ILE A 55 28.03 -5.58 -6.10
N LEU A 56 28.94 -4.94 -6.88
CA LEU A 56 30.36 -5.30 -6.94
C LEU A 56 31.04 -5.26 -5.57
N ASP A 57 30.76 -4.20 -4.81
CA ASP A 57 31.35 -3.99 -3.49
C ASP A 57 30.69 -4.83 -2.39
N GLY A 58 29.63 -5.60 -2.71
CA GLY A 58 28.85 -6.36 -1.72
C GLY A 58 28.04 -5.50 -0.75
N ARG A 59 28.00 -4.17 -0.96
CA ARG A 59 27.31 -3.21 -0.05
C ARG A 59 25.79 -3.24 -0.20
N LEU A 60 25.26 -3.59 -1.39
CA LEU A 60 23.83 -3.54 -1.68
C LEU A 60 22.99 -4.28 -0.63
N PHE A 61 23.35 -5.52 -0.36
CA PHE A 61 22.56 -6.38 0.53
C PHE A 61 22.61 -5.92 1.98
N ASN A 62 23.74 -5.36 2.43
CA ASN A 62 23.86 -4.77 3.75
C ASN A 62 22.99 -3.51 3.88
N GLN A 63 22.97 -2.65 2.85
CA GLN A 63 22.11 -1.47 2.80
C GLN A 63 20.63 -1.85 2.83
N VAL A 64 20.22 -2.79 1.96
CA VAL A 64 18.83 -3.27 1.89
C VAL A 64 18.40 -3.96 3.20
N SER A 65 19.28 -4.78 3.80
CA SER A 65 19.02 -5.40 5.12
C SER A 65 18.79 -4.37 6.21
N ASN A 66 19.63 -3.34 6.27
CA ASN A 66 19.49 -2.27 7.25
C ASN A 66 18.20 -1.46 7.02
N LEU A 67 17.91 -1.13 5.77
CA LEU A 67 16.67 -0.45 5.38
C LEU A 67 15.44 -1.26 5.82
N LYS A 68 15.41 -2.56 5.51
CA LYS A 68 14.31 -3.46 5.88
C LYS A 68 14.11 -3.60 7.39
N LYS A 69 15.22 -3.67 8.14
CA LYS A 69 15.16 -3.82 9.60
C LYS A 69 14.74 -2.54 10.33
N ARG A 70 15.00 -1.38 9.75
CA ARG A 70 14.88 -0.08 10.42
C ARG A 70 13.70 0.76 9.92
N CYS A 71 13.15 0.44 8.75
CA CYS A 71 12.08 1.21 8.12
C CYS A 71 10.84 0.32 7.95
N ALA A 72 9.67 0.88 8.24
CA ALA A 72 8.40 0.14 8.15
C ALA A 72 8.03 -0.17 6.68
N ASN A 73 8.15 0.83 5.80
CA ASN A 73 7.80 0.71 4.38
C ASN A 73 8.98 1.19 3.51
N PRO A 74 10.06 0.38 3.42
CA PRO A 74 11.21 0.76 2.60
C PRO A 74 10.96 0.45 1.14
N ILE A 75 11.43 1.32 0.26
CA ILE A 75 11.49 1.10 -1.19
C ILE A 75 12.87 1.50 -1.72
N LEU A 76 13.29 0.84 -2.78
CA LEU A 76 14.48 1.19 -3.56
C LEU A 76 14.02 1.84 -4.87
N VAL A 77 14.53 3.03 -5.20
CA VAL A 77 14.32 3.66 -6.51
C VAL A 77 15.63 3.63 -7.26
N ILE A 78 15.65 2.98 -8.42
CA ILE A 78 16.81 2.89 -9.31
C ILE A 78 16.59 3.84 -10.49
N GLU A 79 17.41 4.89 -10.55
CA GLU A 79 17.35 5.89 -11.60
C GLU A 79 18.32 5.56 -12.74
N GLY A 80 17.77 5.42 -13.94
CA GLY A 80 18.47 4.92 -15.12
C GLY A 80 18.20 3.44 -15.37
N ASN A 81 18.85 2.91 -16.41
CA ASN A 81 18.73 1.49 -16.77
C ASN A 81 19.96 0.71 -16.31
N PRO A 82 19.84 -0.17 -15.29
CA PRO A 82 20.98 -0.93 -14.78
C PRO A 82 21.48 -2.01 -15.75
N PHE A 83 20.76 -2.27 -16.83
CA PHE A 83 21.17 -3.19 -17.90
C PHE A 83 21.90 -2.50 -19.06
N HIS A 84 21.95 -1.17 -19.07
CA HIS A 84 22.59 -0.34 -20.10
C HIS A 84 23.32 0.83 -19.43
N THR A 85 24.50 0.57 -18.89
CA THR A 85 25.37 1.55 -18.30
C THR A 85 26.72 1.54 -19.04
N ASP A 86 27.59 2.46 -18.70
CA ASP A 86 29.00 2.50 -19.14
C ASP A 86 29.86 1.40 -18.49
N LEU A 87 29.34 0.68 -17.51
CA LEU A 87 30.01 -0.43 -16.87
C LEU A 87 29.68 -1.74 -17.61
N ASP A 88 30.72 -2.48 -17.97
CA ASP A 88 30.56 -3.87 -18.44
C ASP A 88 30.20 -4.76 -17.26
N PHE A 89 28.94 -5.13 -17.16
CA PHE A 89 28.39 -5.83 -16.01
C PHE A 89 27.46 -6.97 -16.46
N ASP A 90 27.61 -8.13 -15.84
CA ASP A 90 26.79 -9.30 -16.15
C ASP A 90 25.31 -9.04 -15.84
N SER A 91 24.47 -9.10 -16.85
CA SER A 91 23.03 -8.91 -16.73
C SER A 91 22.35 -9.96 -15.83
N HIS A 92 22.93 -11.17 -15.69
CA HIS A 92 22.45 -12.19 -14.76
C HIS A 92 22.70 -11.79 -13.32
N ALA A 93 23.84 -11.19 -13.02
CA ALA A 93 24.13 -10.66 -11.68
C ALA A 93 23.17 -9.51 -11.31
N VAL A 94 22.84 -8.63 -12.26
CA VAL A 94 21.84 -7.57 -12.06
C VAL A 94 20.47 -8.17 -11.73
N ARG A 95 20.01 -9.15 -12.52
CA ARG A 95 18.74 -9.83 -12.26
C ARG A 95 18.73 -10.55 -10.91
N GLY A 96 19.81 -11.26 -10.59
CA GLY A 96 19.97 -11.95 -9.31
C GLY A 96 19.88 -10.99 -8.11
N ALA A 97 20.53 -9.83 -8.21
CA ALA A 97 20.47 -8.79 -7.20
C ALA A 97 19.04 -8.24 -7.02
N LEU A 98 18.35 -7.95 -8.14
CA LEU A 98 16.96 -7.47 -8.10
C LEU A 98 15.99 -8.51 -7.50
N VAL A 99 16.15 -9.79 -7.86
CA VAL A 99 15.37 -10.88 -7.26
C VAL A 99 15.65 -10.95 -5.76
N SER A 100 16.91 -10.88 -5.34
CA SER A 100 17.25 -10.90 -3.92
C SER A 100 16.64 -9.74 -3.17
N VAL A 101 16.74 -8.51 -3.68
CA VAL A 101 16.16 -7.30 -3.06
C VAL A 101 14.65 -7.45 -2.90
N GLN A 102 13.94 -7.87 -3.95
CA GLN A 102 12.49 -7.88 -3.96
C GLN A 102 11.89 -9.13 -3.30
N VAL A 103 12.47 -10.30 -3.52
CA VAL A 103 11.90 -11.58 -3.07
C VAL A 103 12.44 -12.01 -1.71
N MET A 104 13.76 -11.89 -1.48
CA MET A 104 14.36 -12.31 -0.22
C MET A 104 14.24 -11.25 0.88
N TRP A 105 14.44 -9.98 0.52
CA TRP A 105 14.37 -8.87 1.47
C TRP A 105 13.01 -8.19 1.52
N TYR A 106 12.10 -8.49 0.57
CA TYR A 106 10.78 -7.84 0.48
C TYR A 106 10.87 -6.30 0.44
N VAL A 107 11.88 -5.78 -0.26
CA VAL A 107 12.03 -4.35 -0.53
C VAL A 107 11.64 -4.11 -1.98
N PRO A 108 10.49 -3.47 -2.26
CA PRO A 108 10.10 -3.15 -3.63
C PRO A 108 11.16 -2.29 -4.32
N ALA A 109 11.46 -2.60 -5.59
CA ALA A 109 12.33 -1.80 -6.43
C ALA A 109 11.51 -1.17 -7.56
N LEU A 110 11.54 0.17 -7.62
CA LEU A 110 10.94 0.96 -8.68
C LEU A 110 12.04 1.50 -9.58
N PHE A 111 11.72 1.66 -10.85
CA PHE A 111 12.66 2.17 -11.85
C PHE A 111 12.17 3.52 -12.38
N SER A 112 13.09 4.45 -12.54
CA SER A 112 12.85 5.72 -13.21
C SER A 112 13.91 5.94 -14.29
N ARG A 113 13.54 6.60 -15.39
CA ARG A 113 14.46 6.89 -16.50
C ARG A 113 15.26 8.16 -16.28
N SER A 114 14.73 9.05 -15.44
CA SER A 114 15.32 10.35 -15.16
C SER A 114 14.93 10.84 -13.77
N MET A 115 15.57 11.92 -13.35
CA MET A 115 15.25 12.59 -12.09
C MET A 115 13.83 13.15 -12.07
N GLU A 116 13.30 13.61 -13.22
CA GLU A 116 11.91 14.04 -13.37
C GLU A 116 10.93 12.89 -13.11
N GLU A 117 11.22 11.71 -13.66
CA GLU A 117 10.39 10.53 -13.41
C GLU A 117 10.52 10.04 -11.96
N THR A 118 11.70 10.15 -11.34
CA THR A 118 11.89 9.91 -9.89
C THR A 118 11.01 10.84 -9.06
N LYS A 119 10.98 12.13 -9.38
CA LYS A 119 10.08 13.11 -8.76
C LYS A 119 8.61 12.66 -8.91
N ASP A 120 8.20 12.28 -10.12
CA ASP A 120 6.81 11.87 -10.38
C ASP A 120 6.43 10.62 -9.57
N ILE A 121 7.35 9.66 -9.42
CA ILE A 121 7.17 8.49 -8.53
C ILE A 121 6.95 8.95 -7.08
N PHE A 122 7.75 9.91 -6.58
CA PHE A 122 7.57 10.44 -5.22
C PHE A 122 6.20 11.09 -5.03
N LEU A 123 5.73 11.84 -6.05
CA LEU A 123 4.40 12.44 -6.04
C LEU A 123 3.29 11.38 -6.04
N MET A 124 3.45 10.32 -6.82
CA MET A 124 2.48 9.21 -6.84
C MET A 124 2.43 8.50 -5.48
N ILE A 125 3.57 8.23 -4.86
CA ILE A 125 3.64 7.63 -3.51
C ILE A 125 2.93 8.54 -2.49
N GLY A 126 3.26 9.83 -2.50
CA GLY A 126 2.66 10.80 -1.58
C GLY A 126 1.15 10.91 -1.73
N LYS A 127 0.64 10.91 -2.96
CA LYS A 127 -0.81 10.96 -3.24
C LYS A 127 -1.54 9.68 -2.82
N GLN A 128 -0.93 8.50 -2.96
CA GLN A 128 -1.53 7.25 -2.53
C GLN A 128 -1.66 7.15 -1.01
N ASP A 129 -0.75 7.80 -0.30
CA ASP A 129 -0.75 7.82 1.15
C ASP A 129 -1.74 8.86 1.71
N ASP A 130 -1.94 9.99 1.01
CA ASP A 130 -2.95 11.01 1.33
C ASP A 130 -4.39 10.50 1.12
N HIS A 131 -4.58 9.54 0.22
CA HIS A 131 -5.77 8.72 0.27
C HIS A 131 -5.60 7.78 1.47
N ASP A 132 -6.28 8.09 2.58
CA ASP A 132 -6.66 7.04 3.53
C ASP A 132 -7.16 5.89 2.68
N MET A 133 -6.32 4.90 2.50
CA MET A 133 -6.76 3.63 1.98
C MET A 133 -7.63 3.01 3.07
N ASP A 134 -8.81 3.57 3.28
CA ASP A 134 -9.97 2.74 3.42
C ASP A 134 -9.88 1.80 2.21
N VAL A 135 -9.17 0.71 2.41
CA VAL A 135 -9.15 -0.39 1.45
C VAL A 135 -10.60 -0.79 1.36
N ILE A 136 -11.32 -0.15 0.43
CA ILE A 136 -12.66 -0.62 0.08
C ILE A 136 -12.39 -2.06 -0.35
N PRO A 137 -12.66 -3.05 0.50
CA PRO A 137 -12.38 -4.43 0.15
C PRO A 137 -13.19 -4.71 -1.08
N LEU A 138 -12.51 -4.78 -2.23
CA LEU A 138 -13.15 -5.17 -3.47
C LEU A 138 -13.79 -6.53 -3.17
N ARG A 139 -15.12 -6.56 -3.07
CA ARG A 139 -15.84 -7.81 -2.95
C ARG A 139 -15.53 -8.62 -4.21
N GLY A 140 -14.45 -9.40 -4.14
CA GLY A 140 -14.11 -10.39 -5.16
C GLY A 140 -15.20 -11.45 -5.21
N GLY A 141 -15.46 -12.03 -6.38
CA GLY A 141 -16.31 -13.18 -6.51
C GLY A 141 -17.65 -12.93 -7.23
N TYR A 142 -18.52 -13.94 -7.16
CA TYR A 142 -19.78 -13.98 -7.86
C TYR A 142 -20.75 -12.89 -7.41
N ARG A 143 -21.18 -12.02 -8.36
CA ARG A 143 -22.24 -11.04 -8.14
C ARG A 143 -23.58 -11.63 -8.56
N PRO A 144 -24.52 -11.89 -7.63
CA PRO A 144 -25.79 -12.49 -7.97
C PRO A 144 -26.60 -11.60 -8.92
N LYS A 145 -27.24 -12.21 -9.94
CA LYS A 145 -28.07 -11.49 -10.92
C LYS A 145 -29.52 -11.35 -10.49
N ARG A 146 -30.06 -12.36 -9.78
CA ARG A 146 -31.48 -12.40 -9.37
C ARG A 146 -31.72 -11.54 -8.12
N LEU A 147 -32.86 -10.86 -8.06
CA LEU A 147 -33.21 -9.95 -6.95
C LEU A 147 -33.04 -10.61 -5.57
N LYS A 148 -33.67 -11.77 -5.35
CA LYS A 148 -33.58 -12.49 -4.07
C LYS A 148 -32.14 -12.87 -3.70
N SER A 149 -31.34 -13.27 -4.68
CA SER A 149 -29.93 -13.59 -4.44
C SER A 149 -29.12 -12.33 -4.09
N ARG A 150 -29.44 -11.17 -4.69
CA ARG A 150 -28.82 -9.88 -4.32
C ARG A 150 -29.18 -9.46 -2.90
N GLN A 151 -30.45 -9.63 -2.50
CA GLN A 151 -30.89 -9.33 -1.14
C GLN A 151 -30.14 -10.19 -0.11
N LEU A 152 -30.04 -11.51 -0.35
CA LEU A 152 -29.27 -12.40 0.50
C LEU A 152 -27.78 -12.06 0.53
N PHE A 153 -27.21 -11.64 -0.61
CA PHE A 153 -25.81 -11.23 -0.69
C PHE A 153 -25.53 -9.95 0.12
N ILE A 154 -26.46 -8.99 0.13
CA ILE A 154 -26.36 -7.77 0.95
C ILE A 154 -26.39 -8.15 2.44
N LEU A 155 -27.36 -8.96 2.85
CA LEU A 155 -27.52 -9.37 4.25
C LEU A 155 -26.33 -10.18 4.78
N GLN A 156 -25.68 -10.98 3.93
CA GLN A 156 -24.45 -11.69 4.30
C GLN A 156 -23.24 -10.78 4.51
N GLY A 157 -23.33 -9.50 4.18
CA GLY A 157 -22.32 -8.51 4.52
C GLY A 157 -22.42 -8.00 5.95
N LEU A 158 -23.49 -8.32 6.67
CA LEU A 158 -23.65 -7.95 8.06
C LEU A 158 -22.82 -8.86 8.98
N PRO A 159 -22.32 -8.36 10.12
CA PRO A 159 -21.50 -9.13 11.05
C PRO A 159 -22.19 -10.42 11.49
N ARG A 160 -21.48 -11.54 11.42
CA ARG A 160 -21.93 -12.89 11.82
C ARG A 160 -23.17 -13.42 11.08
N VAL A 161 -23.57 -12.77 9.98
CA VAL A 161 -24.72 -13.19 9.17
C VAL A 161 -24.27 -14.08 8.02
N GLY A 162 -24.34 -15.40 8.22
CA GLY A 162 -24.11 -16.40 7.18
C GLY A 162 -25.35 -16.61 6.29
N PRO A 163 -25.27 -17.50 5.26
CA PRO A 163 -26.36 -17.76 4.32
C PRO A 163 -27.69 -18.16 4.97
N THR A 164 -27.61 -18.91 6.05
CA THR A 164 -28.81 -19.39 6.78
C THR A 164 -29.51 -18.26 7.52
N VAL A 165 -28.73 -17.44 8.26
CA VAL A 165 -29.28 -16.32 9.02
C VAL A 165 -29.80 -15.24 8.05
N ALA A 166 -29.10 -14.96 6.93
CA ALA A 166 -29.59 -14.05 5.89
C ALA A 166 -30.96 -14.46 5.33
N LYS A 167 -31.19 -15.77 5.12
CA LYS A 167 -32.51 -16.30 4.69
C LYS A 167 -33.60 -16.11 5.74
N ARG A 168 -33.26 -16.30 7.03
CA ARG A 168 -34.19 -16.09 8.15
C ARG A 168 -34.55 -14.63 8.30
N LEU A 169 -33.57 -13.72 8.27
CA LEU A 169 -33.77 -12.27 8.27
C LEU A 169 -34.67 -11.83 7.12
N LEU A 170 -34.37 -12.24 5.89
CA LEU A 170 -35.19 -11.87 4.74
C LEU A 170 -36.63 -12.43 4.82
N ARG A 171 -36.81 -13.59 5.43
CA ARG A 171 -38.16 -14.19 5.66
C ARG A 171 -38.93 -13.45 6.73
N HIS A 172 -38.31 -13.09 7.85
CA HIS A 172 -38.93 -12.41 8.97
C HIS A 172 -39.32 -10.96 8.60
N PHE A 173 -38.35 -10.19 8.03
CA PHE A 173 -38.58 -8.79 7.73
C PHE A 173 -39.12 -8.50 6.32
N ASN A 174 -39.18 -9.49 5.44
CA ASN A 174 -39.68 -9.43 4.06
C ASN A 174 -38.86 -8.50 3.12
N SER A 175 -37.95 -7.66 3.61
CA SER A 175 -37.10 -6.79 2.79
C SER A 175 -35.78 -6.46 3.50
N VAL A 176 -34.76 -6.15 2.69
CA VAL A 176 -33.45 -5.67 3.20
C VAL A 176 -33.61 -4.34 3.94
N SER A 177 -34.44 -3.45 3.42
CA SER A 177 -34.69 -2.14 4.05
C SER A 177 -35.24 -2.29 5.48
N ARG A 178 -36.16 -3.22 5.71
CA ARG A 178 -36.68 -3.46 7.06
C ARG A 178 -35.63 -4.05 7.98
N VAL A 179 -34.75 -4.93 7.50
CA VAL A 179 -33.62 -5.44 8.30
C VAL A 179 -32.67 -4.32 8.70
N ILE A 180 -32.37 -3.40 7.76
CA ILE A 180 -31.50 -2.26 8.01
C ILE A 180 -32.08 -1.31 9.07
N ASN A 181 -33.38 -1.12 9.09
CA ASN A 181 -34.07 -0.21 10.03
C ASN A 181 -34.51 -0.90 11.33
N ALA A 182 -34.36 -2.22 11.48
CA ALA A 182 -34.76 -2.96 12.66
C ALA A 182 -33.87 -2.66 13.87
N GLY A 183 -34.50 -2.50 15.03
CA GLY A 183 -33.81 -2.34 16.31
C GLY A 183 -33.17 -3.65 16.80
N VAL A 184 -32.34 -3.53 17.86
CA VAL A 184 -31.66 -4.70 18.47
C VAL A 184 -32.67 -5.77 18.90
N GLU A 185 -33.79 -5.37 19.54
CA GLU A 185 -34.82 -6.29 20.04
C GLU A 185 -35.49 -7.03 18.88
N GLU A 186 -35.88 -6.33 17.83
CA GLU A 186 -36.50 -6.90 16.64
C GLU A 186 -35.56 -7.89 15.91
N LEU A 187 -34.27 -7.56 15.84
CA LEU A 187 -33.27 -8.45 15.24
C LEU A 187 -33.11 -9.74 16.04
N MET A 188 -33.24 -9.68 17.38
CA MET A 188 -33.16 -10.85 18.26
C MET A 188 -34.35 -11.80 18.15
N GLU A 189 -35.47 -11.38 17.57
CA GLU A 189 -36.60 -12.26 17.27
C GLU A 189 -36.26 -13.31 16.20
N VAL A 190 -35.19 -13.08 15.42
CA VAL A 190 -34.76 -13.99 14.37
C VAL A 190 -33.88 -15.08 14.93
N GLU A 191 -34.30 -16.32 14.72
CA GLU A 191 -33.57 -17.52 15.18
C GLU A 191 -32.10 -17.50 14.70
N GLY A 192 -31.15 -17.56 15.62
CA GLY A 192 -29.72 -17.54 15.39
C GLY A 192 -29.09 -16.15 15.53
N ILE A 193 -29.84 -15.14 15.95
CA ILE A 193 -29.36 -13.81 16.31
C ILE A 193 -29.52 -13.60 17.81
N GLY A 194 -28.39 -13.59 18.52
CA GLY A 194 -28.33 -13.19 19.93
C GLY A 194 -28.00 -11.72 20.09
N SER A 195 -28.05 -11.21 21.32
CA SER A 195 -27.80 -9.81 21.68
C SER A 195 -26.48 -9.28 21.11
N GLU A 196 -25.38 -10.04 21.22
CA GLU A 196 -24.07 -9.65 20.70
C GLU A 196 -24.06 -9.49 19.18
N THR A 197 -24.75 -10.39 18.46
CA THR A 197 -24.85 -10.30 17.00
C THR A 197 -25.74 -9.13 16.58
N ALA A 198 -26.87 -8.92 17.25
CA ALA A 198 -27.78 -7.81 16.97
C ALA A 198 -27.09 -6.46 17.20
N GLN A 199 -26.35 -6.30 18.30
CA GLN A 199 -25.55 -5.10 18.58
C GLN A 199 -24.47 -4.86 17.52
N SER A 200 -23.74 -5.93 17.13
CA SER A 200 -22.71 -5.81 16.07
C SER A 200 -23.31 -5.41 14.72
N ILE A 201 -24.52 -5.89 14.40
CA ILE A 201 -25.26 -5.49 13.19
C ILE A 201 -25.60 -4.01 13.26
N ARG A 202 -26.15 -3.53 14.39
CA ARG A 202 -26.48 -2.12 14.57
C ARG A 202 -25.25 -1.22 14.45
N GLN A 203 -24.15 -1.58 15.09
CA GLN A 203 -22.88 -0.81 15.03
C GLN A 203 -22.40 -0.56 13.60
N VAL A 204 -22.67 -1.47 12.66
CA VAL A 204 -22.27 -1.33 11.25
C VAL A 204 -23.30 -0.51 10.43
N LEU A 205 -24.56 -0.45 10.89
CA LEU A 205 -25.66 0.20 10.16
C LEU A 205 -25.91 1.66 10.60
N ASP A 206 -25.47 2.03 11.79
CA ASP A 206 -25.54 3.37 12.36
C ASP A 206 -24.33 4.22 11.97
#